data_bfbb3b8accc565231da78dacbf4a1385
#
_entry.id   bfbb3b8accc565231da78dacbf4a1385
#
_cell.length_a   1.000
_cell.length_b   1.000
_cell.length_c   1.000
_cell.angle_alpha   90.00
_cell.angle_beta   90.00
_cell.angle_gamma   90.00
#
_symmetry.space_group_name_H-M   'P 1'
#
loop_
_entity.id
_entity.type
_entity.pdbx_description
1 polymer ?
#
loop_
_entity_poly.entity_id
_entity_poly.type
_entity_poly.pdbx_seq_one_letter_code
_entity_poly.pdbx_strand_id
1 'polypeptide(L)'
;MKKILITCLLFGISLVAQSQQAVININTTNAIGDTLRVLYDPLYLGIKPQTQQFVIDKSNQGNSFQVGIASEGIVEIRYKQYQLLIYLTHANQTTIAFDGKDFQKSLVIKGDQALENHFLNGFYQKFADNFSSPKVLANAQNIPIDTWEMELFDAKKAQSDYYKKYVDYPKFSASFKRYLENQIRWNYWYYMVAYPIVRGNANTTQTKVMSLPSSLLEGLDTKKITDDALIASSYRNFLVYYVTYFNSKSHDFEKYKDMSKAMIDKHKFARENLPIQSYQFFLAYLLYTQCDQVLPSVARNTFEALSVTPDADRVALLVKEKCNDILTKKEVVVQPAPKGDKSNSFKAISLQGDTISLASLKGKVVYIDFWASWCKPCIQEFPFSKLLYDKFSNKQKKDIVFLYISIDEYEQNWKKGVQNYNLQNGLNLHSVGGWESNAAKVFNIQSIPRYIMINKKGEIVQKEAKRPSDPRIFDELIQLLEAK
;
A
#
# COMPACT_ATOMS: atom_id res chain seq x y z
N MET A 1 -57.01 1.77 44.19
CA MET A 1 -55.75 1.07 44.18
C MET A 1 -55.05 1.37 42.88
N LYS A 2 -54.15 2.34 42.90
CA LYS A 2 -53.35 2.76 41.70
C LYS A 2 -52.08 1.88 41.63
N LYS A 3 -51.93 1.11 40.55
CA LYS A 3 -50.70 0.36 40.26
C LYS A 3 -49.66 1.33 39.67
N ILE A 4 -48.58 1.53 40.41
CA ILE A 4 -47.41 2.27 39.95
C ILE A 4 -46.56 1.26 39.17
N LEU A 5 -46.42 1.50 37.87
CA LEU A 5 -45.48 0.78 36.97
C LEU A 5 -44.10 1.45 37.12
N ILE A 6 -43.16 0.76 37.77
CA ILE A 6 -41.76 1.19 37.81
C ILE A 6 -41.07 0.67 36.55
N THR A 7 -40.79 1.58 35.60
CA THR A 7 -40.00 1.29 34.44
C THR A 7 -38.53 1.45 34.82
N CYS A 8 -37.85 0.33 35.03
CA CYS A 8 -36.39 0.30 35.17
C CYS A 8 -35.76 0.62 33.82
N LEU A 9 -35.31 1.87 33.64
CA LEU A 9 -34.37 2.24 32.58
C LEU A 9 -33.01 1.64 32.95
N LEU A 10 -32.64 0.56 32.30
CA LEU A 10 -31.28 0.05 32.26
C LEU A 10 -30.44 1.01 31.39
N PHE A 11 -29.82 1.97 32.05
CA PHE A 11 -28.69 2.69 31.44
C PHE A 11 -27.55 1.69 31.30
N GLY A 12 -27.38 1.15 30.09
CA GLY A 12 -26.16 0.49 29.69
C GLY A 12 -25.01 1.49 29.75
N ILE A 13 -24.29 1.50 30.86
CA ILE A 13 -23.00 2.18 30.93
C ILE A 13 -22.05 1.36 30.05
N SER A 14 -21.93 1.76 28.78
CA SER A 14 -20.78 1.35 28.00
C SER A 14 -19.55 1.95 28.69
N LEU A 15 -18.79 1.10 29.37
CA LEU A 15 -17.42 1.38 29.76
C LEU A 15 -16.59 1.55 28.48
N VAL A 16 -16.73 2.70 27.81
CA VAL A 16 -15.71 3.22 26.94
C VAL A 16 -14.55 3.50 27.88
N ALA A 17 -13.48 2.69 27.80
CA ALA A 17 -12.24 3.02 28.44
C ALA A 17 -11.91 4.47 28.07
N GLN A 18 -12.07 5.38 29.01
CA GLN A 18 -11.64 6.75 28.83
C GLN A 18 -10.14 6.69 28.61
N SER A 19 -9.70 6.81 27.34
CA SER A 19 -8.30 7.07 27.06
C SER A 19 -7.98 8.34 27.83
N GLN A 20 -7.12 8.26 28.83
CA GLN A 20 -6.68 9.43 29.59
C GLN A 20 -6.03 10.36 28.57
N GLN A 21 -6.52 11.56 28.45
CA GLN A 21 -6.09 12.51 27.44
C GLN A 21 -4.92 13.32 27.99
N ALA A 22 -3.91 13.55 27.17
CA ALA A 22 -2.91 14.56 27.49
C ALA A 22 -3.50 15.97 27.30
N VAL A 23 -3.08 16.91 28.10
CA VAL A 23 -3.58 18.30 28.07
C VAL A 23 -2.47 19.26 27.68
N ILE A 24 -2.72 20.07 26.66
CA ILE A 24 -1.85 21.18 26.27
C ILE A 24 -2.55 22.48 26.62
N ASN A 25 -1.97 23.25 27.52
CA ASN A 25 -2.41 24.59 27.84
C ASN A 25 -1.58 25.60 27.02
N ILE A 26 -2.24 26.54 26.35
CA ILE A 26 -1.56 27.58 25.56
C ILE A 26 -1.93 28.93 26.11
N ASN A 27 -0.92 29.65 26.59
CA ASN A 27 -1.04 31.00 27.11
C ASN A 27 -0.34 31.99 26.18
N THR A 28 -1.06 33.00 25.70
CA THR A 28 -0.50 33.95 24.73
C THR A 28 -0.68 35.39 25.16
N THR A 29 0.27 36.22 24.76
CA THR A 29 0.16 37.70 24.82
C THR A 29 0.42 38.24 23.40
N ASN A 30 -0.14 39.40 23.07
CA ASN A 30 0.07 40.06 21.78
C ASN A 30 -0.19 39.20 20.55
N ALA A 31 -1.12 38.23 20.64
CA ALA A 31 -1.44 37.25 19.57
C ALA A 31 -2.92 37.33 19.15
N ILE A 32 -3.70 38.33 19.62
CA ILE A 32 -5.12 38.42 19.26
C ILE A 32 -5.28 38.60 17.77
N GLY A 33 -6.18 37.80 17.17
CA GLY A 33 -6.44 37.75 15.71
C GLY A 33 -5.56 36.74 14.97
N ASP A 34 -4.52 36.22 15.61
CA ASP A 34 -3.66 35.19 15.00
C ASP A 34 -4.31 33.82 15.09
N THR A 35 -3.95 32.93 14.13
CA THR A 35 -4.41 31.55 14.09
C THR A 35 -3.36 30.60 14.66
N LEU A 36 -3.81 29.67 15.50
CA LEU A 36 -3.01 28.57 16.03
C LEU A 36 -3.60 27.25 15.56
N ARG A 37 -2.73 26.30 15.17
CA ARG A 37 -3.11 24.95 14.77
C ARG A 37 -2.37 23.93 15.61
N VAL A 38 -3.10 22.93 16.09
CA VAL A 38 -2.57 21.79 16.82
C VAL A 38 -2.82 20.54 15.98
N LEU A 39 -1.74 19.88 15.57
CA LEU A 39 -1.79 18.68 14.73
C LEU A 39 -1.25 17.50 15.52
N TYR A 40 -1.96 16.39 15.51
CA TYR A 40 -1.52 15.15 16.17
C TYR A 40 -2.04 13.91 15.42
N ASP A 41 -1.31 12.83 15.55
CA ASP A 41 -1.64 11.55 14.91
C ASP A 41 -1.85 10.47 15.97
N PRO A 42 -3.10 10.25 16.42
CA PRO A 42 -3.40 9.33 17.52
C PRO A 42 -3.20 7.85 17.14
N LEU A 43 -3.01 7.56 15.85
CA LEU A 43 -2.85 6.21 15.31
C LEU A 43 -1.43 5.96 14.78
N TYR A 44 -0.55 6.94 14.86
CA TYR A 44 0.81 6.90 14.31
C TYR A 44 0.87 6.51 12.82
N LEU A 45 -0.17 6.85 12.06
CA LEU A 45 -0.20 6.49 10.64
C LEU A 45 0.61 7.45 9.76
N GLY A 46 0.77 8.71 10.18
CA GLY A 46 1.42 9.75 9.38
C GLY A 46 0.67 10.11 8.08
N ILE A 47 -0.56 9.61 7.93
CA ILE A 47 -1.34 9.71 6.69
C ILE A 47 -2.28 10.91 6.73
N LYS A 48 -3.04 11.04 7.81
CA LYS A 48 -4.04 12.11 8.00
C LYS A 48 -4.04 12.54 9.47
N PRO A 49 -3.17 13.45 9.88
CA PRO A 49 -3.16 13.96 11.25
C PRO A 49 -4.49 14.67 11.55
N GLN A 50 -4.95 14.52 12.77
CA GLN A 50 -6.06 15.33 13.27
C GLN A 50 -5.57 16.77 13.46
N THR A 51 -6.39 17.74 13.10
CA THR A 51 -6.06 19.14 13.20
C THR A 51 -7.16 19.86 13.97
N GLN A 52 -6.77 20.55 15.03
CA GLN A 52 -7.60 21.52 15.72
C GLN A 52 -7.05 22.91 15.40
N GLN A 53 -7.92 23.82 14.98
CA GLN A 53 -7.55 25.19 14.62
C GLN A 53 -8.47 26.17 15.32
N PHE A 54 -7.93 27.26 15.82
CA PHE A 54 -8.70 28.37 16.37
C PHE A 54 -8.00 29.71 16.13
N VAL A 55 -8.80 30.76 16.16
CA VAL A 55 -8.31 32.16 16.15
C VAL A 55 -8.21 32.63 17.59
N ILE A 56 -7.07 33.20 17.98
CA ILE A 56 -6.82 33.71 19.33
C ILE A 56 -7.62 35.00 19.53
N ASP A 57 -8.50 35.02 20.50
CA ASP A 57 -9.27 36.22 20.91
C ASP A 57 -9.04 36.55 22.42
N LYS A 58 -9.72 37.60 22.91
CA LYS A 58 -9.59 38.01 24.31
C LYS A 58 -10.10 36.96 25.30
N SER A 59 -11.05 36.11 24.89
CA SER A 59 -11.66 35.10 25.75
C SER A 59 -10.83 33.83 25.82
N ASN A 60 -9.98 33.59 24.81
CA ASN A 60 -9.23 32.33 24.63
C ASN A 60 -7.70 32.51 24.65
N GLN A 61 -7.17 33.58 25.25
CA GLN A 61 -5.72 33.75 25.43
C GLN A 61 -5.07 32.66 26.28
N GLY A 62 -5.86 31.94 27.09
CA GLY A 62 -5.48 30.73 27.83
C GLY A 62 -6.34 29.53 27.43
N ASN A 63 -6.00 28.85 26.34
CA ASN A 63 -6.73 27.68 25.86
C ASN A 63 -6.14 26.34 26.32
N SER A 64 -7.02 25.42 26.61
CA SER A 64 -6.67 24.06 26.97
C SER A 64 -7.15 23.08 25.85
N PHE A 65 -6.23 22.26 25.35
CA PHE A 65 -6.50 21.26 24.34
C PHE A 65 -6.33 19.87 24.92
N GLN A 66 -7.33 19.03 24.69
CA GLN A 66 -7.24 17.61 25.01
C GLN A 66 -6.76 16.87 23.76
N VAL A 67 -5.67 16.15 23.91
CA VAL A 67 -5.06 15.35 22.83
C VAL A 67 -5.18 13.88 23.19
N GLY A 68 -5.95 13.13 22.38
CA GLY A 68 -6.07 11.69 22.55
C GLY A 68 -4.83 10.99 22.04
N ILE A 69 -3.98 10.50 22.94
CA ILE A 69 -2.82 9.65 22.63
C ILE A 69 -2.94 8.33 23.38
N ALA A 70 -2.46 7.24 22.78
CA ALA A 70 -2.57 5.92 23.40
C ALA A 70 -1.65 5.77 24.63
N SER A 71 -0.37 6.08 24.47
CA SER A 71 0.63 6.02 25.55
C SER A 71 1.59 7.21 25.52
N GLU A 72 2.14 7.50 24.37
CA GLU A 72 3.05 8.60 24.09
C GLU A 72 2.79 9.13 22.69
N GLY A 73 3.19 10.37 22.36
CA GLY A 73 2.92 10.95 21.04
C GLY A 73 3.66 12.24 20.79
N ILE A 74 3.73 12.60 19.53
CA ILE A 74 4.22 13.91 19.08
C ILE A 74 3.05 14.74 18.61
N VAL A 75 2.96 15.95 19.15
CA VAL A 75 2.01 16.98 18.73
C VAL A 75 2.79 18.11 18.07
N GLU A 76 2.31 18.52 16.91
CA GLU A 76 2.86 19.67 16.21
C GLU A 76 1.96 20.87 16.43
N ILE A 77 2.54 21.99 16.90
CA ILE A 77 1.86 23.26 17.04
C ILE A 77 2.41 24.22 15.99
N ARG A 78 1.53 24.74 15.15
CA ARG A 78 1.86 25.75 14.13
C ARG A 78 1.31 27.11 14.50
N TYR A 79 2.18 28.08 14.53
CA TYR A 79 1.86 29.46 14.75
C TYR A 79 2.63 30.34 13.75
N LYS A 80 1.94 31.04 12.86
CA LYS A 80 2.57 31.76 11.74
C LYS A 80 3.53 30.85 10.95
N GLN A 81 4.81 31.24 10.86
CA GLN A 81 5.87 30.46 10.23
C GLN A 81 6.56 29.46 11.19
N TYR A 82 6.19 29.46 12.46
CA TYR A 82 6.83 28.65 13.47
C TYR A 82 6.15 27.29 13.63
N GLN A 83 6.97 26.28 13.82
CA GLN A 83 6.57 24.91 14.10
C GLN A 83 7.23 24.50 15.42
N LEU A 84 6.43 24.00 16.34
CA LEU A 84 6.86 23.51 17.64
C LEU A 84 6.44 22.05 17.77
N LEU A 85 7.36 21.16 18.10
CA LEU A 85 7.09 19.76 18.38
C LEU A 85 7.02 19.52 19.88
N ILE A 86 5.96 18.86 20.32
CA ILE A 86 5.72 18.54 21.72
C ILE A 86 5.62 17.03 21.87
N TYR A 87 6.54 16.44 22.60
CA TYR A 87 6.47 15.08 23.07
C TYR A 87 5.57 15.03 24.31
N LEU A 88 4.58 14.17 24.27
CA LEU A 88 3.62 13.96 25.34
C LEU A 88 3.57 12.49 25.72
N THR A 89 3.33 12.22 26.98
CA THR A 89 2.90 10.91 27.46
C THR A 89 1.48 11.01 28.03
N HIS A 90 0.90 9.85 28.24
CA HIS A 90 -0.45 9.69 28.77
C HIS A 90 -0.65 10.48 30.07
N ALA A 91 -1.79 11.14 30.20
CA ALA A 91 -2.20 11.96 31.35
C ALA A 91 -1.33 13.18 31.66
N ASN A 92 -0.38 13.56 30.82
CA ASN A 92 0.50 14.69 31.06
C ASN A 92 -0.14 16.03 30.79
N GLN A 93 0.34 17.04 31.52
CA GLN A 93 0.00 18.43 31.28
C GLN A 93 1.22 19.23 30.84
N THR A 94 1.09 19.87 29.69
CA THR A 94 2.13 20.74 29.14
C THR A 94 1.52 22.12 28.94
N THR A 95 2.23 23.16 29.44
CA THR A 95 1.88 24.57 29.24
C THR A 95 2.89 25.22 28.30
N ILE A 96 2.38 25.82 27.23
CA ILE A 96 3.16 26.59 26.26
C ILE A 96 2.74 28.03 26.37
N ALA A 97 3.69 28.93 26.67
CA ALA A 97 3.44 30.35 26.74
C ALA A 97 4.35 31.12 25.77
N PHE A 98 3.79 32.10 25.08
CA PHE A 98 4.56 32.95 24.18
C PHE A 98 3.92 34.32 23.94
N ASP A 99 4.75 35.28 23.51
CA ASP A 99 4.33 36.58 23.00
C ASP A 99 4.26 36.54 21.46
N GLY A 100 3.13 36.92 20.89
CA GLY A 100 2.91 36.92 19.44
C GLY A 100 3.79 37.89 18.64
N LYS A 101 4.42 38.87 19.30
CA LYS A 101 5.39 39.78 18.68
C LYS A 101 6.81 39.19 18.61
N ASP A 102 7.17 38.32 19.55
CA ASP A 102 8.50 37.68 19.58
C ASP A 102 8.37 36.21 20.06
N PHE A 103 7.80 35.39 19.23
CA PHE A 103 7.51 33.98 19.54
C PHE A 103 8.76 33.22 20.01
N GLN A 104 9.87 33.33 19.27
CA GLN A 104 11.06 32.52 19.54
C GLN A 104 11.72 32.86 20.86
N LYS A 105 11.86 34.17 21.22
CA LYS A 105 12.54 34.58 22.45
C LYS A 105 11.65 34.44 23.67
N SER A 106 10.32 34.54 23.47
CA SER A 106 9.36 34.49 24.59
C SER A 106 8.81 33.07 24.85
N LEU A 107 9.14 32.08 23.98
CA LEU A 107 8.64 30.74 24.12
C LEU A 107 9.08 30.08 25.43
N VAL A 108 8.09 29.67 26.22
CA VAL A 108 8.29 28.95 27.48
C VAL A 108 7.44 27.67 27.43
N ILE A 109 8.07 26.51 27.67
CA ILE A 109 7.42 25.25 27.84
C ILE A 109 7.55 24.81 29.29
N LYS A 110 6.41 24.53 29.95
CA LYS A 110 6.35 24.06 31.35
C LYS A 110 5.51 22.77 31.41
N GLY A 111 5.68 22.00 32.48
CA GLY A 111 4.94 20.78 32.75
C GLY A 111 5.83 19.54 32.79
N ASP A 112 5.22 18.37 32.72
CA ASP A 112 5.87 17.09 33.03
C ASP A 112 7.07 16.73 32.16
N GLN A 113 7.02 17.05 30.85
CA GLN A 113 8.13 16.84 29.90
C GLN A 113 8.75 18.14 29.39
N ALA A 114 8.79 19.19 30.20
CA ALA A 114 9.35 20.46 29.77
C ALA A 114 10.81 20.34 29.30
N LEU A 115 11.59 19.53 30.00
CA LEU A 115 13.02 19.33 29.72
C LEU A 115 13.20 18.63 28.35
N GLU A 116 12.48 17.54 28.13
CA GLU A 116 12.49 16.79 26.87
C GLU A 116 12.02 17.67 25.71
N ASN A 117 10.97 18.45 25.93
CA ASN A 117 10.41 19.34 24.92
C ASN A 117 11.32 20.50 24.53
N HIS A 118 12.04 21.07 25.50
CA HIS A 118 13.09 22.08 25.20
C HIS A 118 14.20 21.44 24.35
N PHE A 119 14.68 20.26 24.73
CA PHE A 119 15.69 19.55 23.98
C PHE A 119 15.18 19.21 22.56
N LEU A 120 13.97 18.65 22.45
CA LEU A 120 13.37 18.21 21.19
C LEU A 120 13.34 19.34 20.16
N ASN A 121 12.88 20.51 20.56
CA ASN A 121 12.80 21.66 19.66
C ASN A 121 14.18 22.18 19.25
N GLY A 122 15.15 22.24 20.16
CA GLY A 122 16.55 22.57 19.84
C GLY A 122 17.18 21.53 18.88
N PHE A 123 16.88 20.25 19.09
CA PHE A 123 17.35 19.15 18.23
C PHE A 123 16.80 19.30 16.80
N TYR A 124 15.49 19.46 16.63
CA TYR A 124 14.90 19.62 15.29
C TYR A 124 15.27 20.94 14.63
N GLN A 125 15.46 22.02 15.39
CA GLN A 125 15.98 23.28 14.85
C GLN A 125 17.38 23.08 14.25
N LYS A 126 18.25 22.33 14.93
CA LYS A 126 19.62 22.07 14.47
C LYS A 126 19.70 21.11 13.31
N PHE A 127 18.85 20.08 13.29
CA PHE A 127 18.92 18.96 12.33
C PHE A 127 17.72 18.91 11.37
N ALA A 128 16.97 20.01 11.20
CA ALA A 128 15.75 20.06 10.38
C ALA A 128 15.96 19.46 8.98
N ASP A 129 17.07 19.77 8.32
CA ASP A 129 17.36 19.33 6.97
C ASP A 129 17.55 17.80 6.87
N ASN A 130 18.09 17.17 7.92
CA ASN A 130 18.27 15.72 7.95
C ASN A 130 16.93 14.95 8.05
N PHE A 131 15.86 15.59 8.52
CA PHE A 131 14.51 15.01 8.62
C PHE A 131 13.57 15.48 7.52
N SER A 132 14.04 16.34 6.60
CA SER A 132 13.27 16.79 5.44
C SER A 132 13.39 15.80 4.28
N SER A 133 12.46 14.83 4.21
CA SER A 133 12.48 13.81 3.13
C SER A 133 12.59 14.41 1.72
N PRO A 134 11.88 15.49 1.34
CA PRO A 134 12.05 16.08 0.01
C PRO A 134 13.46 16.59 -0.24
N LYS A 135 14.10 17.25 0.72
CA LYS A 135 15.47 17.78 0.59
C LYS A 135 16.49 16.65 0.46
N VAL A 136 16.44 15.68 1.40
CA VAL A 136 17.41 14.58 1.41
C VAL A 136 17.25 13.73 0.16
N LEU A 137 16.05 13.26 -0.18
CA LEU A 137 15.84 12.36 -1.30
C LEU A 137 16.09 13.01 -2.68
N ALA A 138 15.96 14.33 -2.80
CA ALA A 138 16.34 15.03 -4.02
C ALA A 138 17.82 14.83 -4.36
N ASN A 139 18.69 14.77 -3.35
CA ASN A 139 20.13 14.54 -3.54
C ASN A 139 20.46 13.10 -3.93
N ALA A 140 19.62 12.12 -3.58
CA ALA A 140 19.85 10.70 -3.86
C ALA A 140 20.10 10.40 -5.35
N GLN A 141 19.58 11.22 -6.26
CA GLN A 141 19.76 11.02 -7.69
C GLN A 141 21.16 11.35 -8.18
N ASN A 142 21.85 12.27 -7.51
CA ASN A 142 23.10 12.87 -7.98
C ASN A 142 24.34 12.39 -7.20
N ILE A 143 24.16 11.83 -6.01
CA ILE A 143 25.25 11.43 -5.11
C ILE A 143 25.52 9.92 -5.27
N PRO A 144 26.79 9.47 -5.42
CA PRO A 144 27.16 8.05 -5.36
C PRO A 144 26.81 7.41 -4.03
N ILE A 145 26.58 6.09 -4.01
CA ILE A 145 26.12 5.38 -2.81
C ILE A 145 27.09 5.48 -1.63
N ASP A 146 28.39 5.43 -1.89
CA ASP A 146 29.41 5.52 -0.83
C ASP A 146 29.42 6.90 -0.16
N THR A 147 29.31 7.98 -0.96
CA THR A 147 29.17 9.34 -0.44
C THR A 147 27.85 9.52 0.31
N TRP A 148 26.76 8.95 -0.23
CA TRP A 148 25.45 8.99 0.39
C TRP A 148 25.45 8.32 1.77
N GLU A 149 26.04 7.12 1.87
CA GLU A 149 26.16 6.40 3.14
C GLU A 149 26.99 7.17 4.14
N MET A 150 28.13 7.73 3.72
CA MET A 150 29.01 8.52 4.57
C MET A 150 28.30 9.76 5.14
N GLU A 151 27.58 10.52 4.31
CA GLU A 151 26.80 11.69 4.75
C GLU A 151 25.72 11.30 5.76
N LEU A 152 25.01 10.19 5.53
CA LEU A 152 23.99 9.70 6.46
C LEU A 152 24.60 9.20 7.79
N PHE A 153 25.75 8.54 7.72
CA PHE A 153 26.46 8.07 8.91
C PHE A 153 26.94 9.24 9.77
N ASP A 154 27.53 10.26 9.14
CA ASP A 154 28.00 11.46 9.82
C ASP A 154 26.83 12.24 10.44
N ALA A 155 25.70 12.36 9.73
CA ALA A 155 24.50 12.97 10.26
C ALA A 155 23.96 12.21 11.49
N LYS A 156 23.88 10.88 11.40
CA LYS A 156 23.46 10.01 12.52
C LYS A 156 24.39 10.15 13.73
N LYS A 157 25.70 10.17 13.48
CA LYS A 157 26.71 10.36 14.53
C LYS A 157 26.57 11.73 15.20
N ALA A 158 26.47 12.80 14.42
CA ALA A 158 26.29 14.16 14.93
C ALA A 158 25.01 14.29 15.77
N GLN A 159 23.91 13.70 15.33
CA GLN A 159 22.63 13.65 16.07
C GLN A 159 22.78 12.88 17.39
N SER A 160 23.41 11.71 17.36
CA SER A 160 23.64 10.87 18.53
C SER A 160 24.57 11.53 19.54
N ASP A 161 25.62 12.19 19.07
CA ASP A 161 26.57 12.94 19.92
C ASP A 161 25.90 14.14 20.55
N TYR A 162 25.13 14.93 19.81
CA TYR A 162 24.38 16.07 20.34
C TYR A 162 23.40 15.64 21.45
N TYR A 163 22.69 14.56 21.23
CA TYR A 163 21.76 13.99 22.18
C TYR A 163 22.47 13.49 23.46
N LYS A 164 23.50 12.65 23.32
CA LYS A 164 24.18 12.02 24.47
C LYS A 164 25.03 12.98 25.26
N LYS A 165 25.52 14.05 24.63
CA LYS A 165 26.31 15.10 25.29
C LYS A 165 25.47 16.23 25.87
N TYR A 166 24.13 16.18 25.72
CA TYR A 166 23.26 17.19 26.30
C TYR A 166 23.31 17.12 27.83
N VAL A 167 23.42 18.28 28.47
CA VAL A 167 23.66 18.38 29.94
C VAL A 167 22.60 17.63 30.75
N ASP A 168 21.36 17.69 30.31
CA ASP A 168 20.24 17.07 31.00
C ASP A 168 19.90 15.66 30.48
N TYR A 169 20.70 15.08 29.59
CA TYR A 169 20.49 13.72 29.09
C TYR A 169 20.21 12.65 30.17
N PRO A 170 20.92 12.65 31.33
CA PRO A 170 20.62 11.69 32.39
C PRO A 170 19.20 11.78 32.94
N LYS A 171 18.61 12.97 32.90
CA LYS A 171 17.29 13.29 33.48
C LYS A 171 16.14 12.92 32.53
N PHE A 172 16.41 12.70 31.22
CA PHE A 172 15.37 12.30 30.25
C PHE A 172 14.72 10.98 30.63
N SER A 173 13.42 10.89 30.45
CA SER A 173 12.65 9.66 30.65
C SER A 173 13.11 8.55 29.71
N ALA A 174 12.95 7.29 30.13
CA ALA A 174 13.30 6.13 29.32
C ALA A 174 12.50 6.08 28.01
N SER A 175 11.23 6.48 28.03
CA SER A 175 10.37 6.54 26.85
C SER A 175 10.85 7.61 25.85
N PHE A 176 11.21 8.79 26.29
CA PHE A 176 11.77 9.83 25.41
C PHE A 176 13.11 9.41 24.79
N LYS A 177 14.00 8.80 25.60
CA LYS A 177 15.27 8.25 25.10
C LYS A 177 15.02 7.24 23.98
N ARG A 178 14.09 6.30 24.20
CA ARG A 178 13.70 5.28 23.21
C ARG A 178 13.13 5.92 21.95
N TYR A 179 12.23 6.90 22.09
CA TYR A 179 11.67 7.65 20.96
C TYR A 179 12.78 8.27 20.11
N LEU A 180 13.68 9.03 20.73
CA LEU A 180 14.70 9.77 19.99
C LEU A 180 15.75 8.82 19.36
N GLU A 181 16.14 7.76 20.05
CA GLU A 181 17.02 6.74 19.51
C GLU A 181 16.41 6.04 18.29
N ASN A 182 15.12 5.75 18.33
CA ASN A 182 14.39 5.20 17.18
C ASN A 182 14.32 6.24 16.04
N GLN A 183 14.05 7.51 16.35
CA GLN A 183 13.99 8.57 15.33
C GLN A 183 15.34 8.72 14.61
N ILE A 184 16.47 8.72 15.33
CA ILE A 184 17.82 8.84 14.75
C ILE A 184 18.20 7.56 13.98
N ARG A 185 18.01 6.39 14.59
CA ARG A 185 18.34 5.08 13.98
C ARG A 185 17.62 4.88 12.67
N TRP A 186 16.30 5.02 12.69
CA TRP A 186 15.48 4.71 11.55
C TRP A 186 15.52 5.78 10.46
N ASN A 187 15.92 7.02 10.79
CA ASN A 187 16.19 8.05 9.77
C ASN A 187 17.36 7.63 8.86
N TYR A 188 18.44 7.12 9.42
CA TYR A 188 19.56 6.57 8.66
C TYR A 188 19.11 5.41 7.76
N TRP A 189 18.44 4.41 8.32
CA TRP A 189 18.01 3.24 7.57
C TRP A 189 16.92 3.56 6.55
N TYR A 190 16.04 4.50 6.85
CA TYR A 190 15.06 4.99 5.90
C TYR A 190 15.73 5.48 4.61
N TYR A 191 16.67 6.38 4.72
CA TYR A 191 17.35 6.93 3.56
C TYR A 191 18.26 5.93 2.87
N MET A 192 18.88 5.00 3.59
CA MET A 192 19.66 3.91 3.00
C MET A 192 18.82 3.03 2.07
N VAL A 193 17.67 2.54 2.53
CA VAL A 193 16.81 1.66 1.70
C VAL A 193 15.95 2.43 0.69
N ALA A 194 15.73 3.73 0.89
CA ALA A 194 15.03 4.59 -0.06
C ALA A 194 15.89 4.94 -1.27
N TYR A 195 17.21 5.06 -1.12
CA TYR A 195 18.12 5.47 -2.17
C TYR A 195 17.97 4.67 -3.48
N PRO A 196 18.06 3.32 -3.51
CA PRO A 196 17.91 2.55 -4.74
C PRO A 196 16.51 2.70 -5.36
N ILE A 197 15.47 2.82 -4.53
CA ILE A 197 14.09 2.93 -4.99
C ILE A 197 13.86 4.28 -5.67
N VAL A 198 14.32 5.38 -5.04
CA VAL A 198 14.15 6.73 -5.57
C VAL A 198 14.91 6.89 -6.88
N ARG A 199 16.17 6.44 -6.96
CA ARG A 199 16.95 6.45 -8.19
C ARG A 199 16.34 5.59 -9.29
N GLY A 200 15.87 4.39 -8.91
CA GLY A 200 15.21 3.50 -9.84
C GLY A 200 13.95 4.12 -10.43
N ASN A 201 13.11 4.73 -9.60
CA ASN A 201 11.86 5.35 -10.05
C ASN A 201 12.09 6.58 -10.93
N ALA A 202 13.15 7.35 -10.69
CA ALA A 202 13.51 8.50 -11.52
C ALA A 202 13.97 8.09 -12.94
N ASN A 203 14.54 6.89 -13.08
CA ASN A 203 14.98 6.38 -14.39
C ASN A 203 13.90 5.48 -15.00
N THR A 204 13.09 6.04 -15.90
CA THR A 204 11.98 5.34 -16.55
C THR A 204 12.42 4.30 -17.58
N THR A 205 13.65 4.37 -18.08
CA THR A 205 14.18 3.43 -19.09
C THR A 205 14.74 2.15 -18.47
N GLN A 206 15.12 2.17 -17.20
CA GLN A 206 15.60 0.99 -16.50
C GLN A 206 14.43 0.13 -15.99
N THR A 207 14.50 -1.16 -16.25
CA THR A 207 13.51 -2.14 -15.80
C THR A 207 13.75 -2.64 -14.37
N LYS A 208 14.94 -2.41 -13.82
CA LYS A 208 15.34 -2.82 -12.47
C LYS A 208 15.75 -1.63 -11.62
N VAL A 209 15.52 -1.73 -10.31
CA VAL A 209 16.13 -0.84 -9.33
C VAL A 209 17.52 -1.37 -8.96
N MET A 210 18.37 -0.50 -8.41
CA MET A 210 19.73 -0.87 -8.01
C MET A 210 19.69 -1.75 -6.75
N SER A 211 20.54 -2.78 -6.71
CA SER A 211 20.83 -3.54 -5.49
C SER A 211 21.87 -2.80 -4.65
N LEU A 212 21.62 -2.70 -3.33
CA LEU A 212 22.64 -2.24 -2.40
C LEU A 212 23.67 -3.34 -2.15
N PRO A 213 24.96 -2.99 -2.03
CA PRO A 213 25.99 -3.92 -1.54
C PRO A 213 25.57 -4.50 -0.17
N SER A 214 25.83 -5.80 0.04
CA SER A 214 25.49 -6.48 1.29
C SER A 214 26.17 -5.86 2.51
N SER A 215 27.41 -5.37 2.34
CA SER A 215 28.17 -4.67 3.38
C SER A 215 27.45 -3.44 3.94
N LEU A 216 26.70 -2.71 3.11
CA LEU A 216 25.92 -1.56 3.55
C LEU A 216 24.66 -1.94 4.35
N LEU A 217 24.26 -3.20 4.30
CA LEU A 217 23.08 -3.72 5.01
C LEU A 217 23.43 -4.51 6.26
N GLU A 218 24.71 -4.82 6.51
CA GLU A 218 25.15 -5.65 7.65
C GLU A 218 24.77 -5.05 9.02
N GLY A 219 24.73 -3.71 9.12
CA GLY A 219 24.32 -3.03 10.33
C GLY A 219 22.81 -2.94 10.56
N LEU A 220 21.98 -3.43 9.63
CA LEU A 220 20.53 -3.44 9.76
C LEU A 220 20.07 -4.59 10.67
N ASP A 221 19.87 -4.29 11.94
CA ASP A 221 19.33 -5.24 12.90
C ASP A 221 17.79 -5.33 12.80
N THR A 222 17.31 -6.36 12.11
CA THR A 222 15.86 -6.58 11.94
C THR A 222 15.15 -6.92 13.25
N LYS A 223 15.85 -7.37 14.31
CA LYS A 223 15.27 -7.58 15.64
C LYS A 223 14.85 -6.27 16.32
N LYS A 224 15.33 -5.13 15.80
CA LYS A 224 14.92 -3.79 16.24
C LYS A 224 13.69 -3.27 15.50
N ILE A 225 13.15 -4.01 14.53
CA ILE A 225 11.85 -3.71 13.92
C ILE A 225 10.77 -4.13 14.91
N THR A 226 10.30 -3.19 15.71
CA THR A 226 9.38 -3.42 16.83
C THR A 226 8.27 -2.37 16.85
N ASP A 227 7.09 -2.71 17.35
CA ASP A 227 5.91 -1.84 17.29
C ASP A 227 6.05 -0.57 18.15
N ASP A 228 6.85 -0.59 19.21
CA ASP A 228 7.13 0.58 20.04
C ASP A 228 7.90 1.70 19.30
N ALA A 229 8.48 1.39 18.15
CA ALA A 229 9.14 2.39 17.30
C ALA A 229 8.16 3.18 16.42
N LEU A 230 6.88 2.79 16.32
CA LEU A 230 5.89 3.45 15.45
C LEU A 230 5.64 4.92 15.76
N ILE A 231 5.87 5.36 17.00
CA ILE A 231 5.82 6.79 17.35
C ILE A 231 6.82 7.62 16.53
N ALA A 232 7.97 7.05 16.17
CA ALA A 232 9.00 7.72 15.39
C ALA A 232 8.60 7.77 13.90
N SER A 233 8.46 8.99 13.37
CA SER A 233 8.11 9.19 11.94
C SER A 233 9.14 8.59 10.99
N SER A 234 10.41 8.62 11.36
CA SER A 234 11.50 8.01 10.61
C SER A 234 11.35 6.48 10.50
N TYR A 235 10.83 5.82 11.55
CA TYR A 235 10.54 4.40 11.52
C TYR A 235 9.40 4.07 10.55
N ARG A 236 8.33 4.85 10.58
CA ARG A 236 7.22 4.67 9.64
C ARG A 236 7.66 4.82 8.19
N ASN A 237 8.48 5.84 7.89
CA ASN A 237 9.08 6.02 6.57
C ASN A 237 10.01 4.85 6.20
N PHE A 238 10.82 4.39 7.15
CA PHE A 238 11.67 3.22 6.97
C PHE A 238 10.85 1.98 6.59
N LEU A 239 9.76 1.68 7.28
CA LEU A 239 8.91 0.50 7.00
C LEU A 239 8.42 0.48 5.55
N VAL A 240 8.00 1.61 5.01
CA VAL A 240 7.52 1.71 3.62
C VAL A 240 8.61 1.33 2.63
N TYR A 241 9.81 1.87 2.82
CA TYR A 241 10.93 1.58 1.90
C TYR A 241 11.60 0.25 2.19
N TYR A 242 11.60 -0.22 3.44
CA TYR A 242 12.06 -1.55 3.83
C TYR A 242 11.25 -2.63 3.10
N VAL A 243 9.94 -2.60 3.21
CA VAL A 243 9.08 -3.55 2.50
C VAL A 243 9.28 -3.43 0.98
N THR A 244 9.34 -2.21 0.45
CA THR A 244 9.51 -2.00 -0.99
C THR A 244 10.84 -2.56 -1.49
N TYR A 245 11.95 -2.29 -0.79
CA TYR A 245 13.29 -2.73 -1.19
C TYR A 245 13.46 -4.24 -1.06
N PHE A 246 13.15 -4.81 0.11
CA PHE A 246 13.38 -6.24 0.34
C PHE A 246 12.37 -7.12 -0.41
N ASN A 247 11.15 -6.63 -0.63
CA ASN A 247 10.23 -7.31 -1.56
C ASN A 247 10.78 -7.27 -2.99
N SER A 248 11.35 -6.15 -3.48
CA SER A 248 11.95 -6.13 -4.82
C SER A 248 13.16 -7.06 -4.96
N LYS A 249 13.94 -7.24 -3.90
CA LYS A 249 15.03 -8.24 -3.85
C LYS A 249 14.54 -9.66 -4.11
N SER A 250 13.33 -10.01 -3.66
CA SER A 250 12.76 -11.36 -3.85
C SER A 250 12.42 -11.70 -5.32
N HIS A 251 12.41 -10.71 -6.21
CA HIS A 251 12.17 -10.87 -7.65
C HIS A 251 13.22 -10.12 -8.50
N ASP A 252 14.49 -10.23 -8.11
CA ASP A 252 15.65 -9.72 -8.85
C ASP A 252 15.60 -8.22 -9.13
N PHE A 253 15.01 -7.44 -8.23
CA PHE A 253 14.88 -5.99 -8.30
C PHE A 253 14.12 -5.47 -9.53
N GLU A 254 13.35 -6.30 -10.21
CA GLU A 254 12.50 -5.88 -11.32
C GLU A 254 11.40 -4.92 -10.84
N LYS A 255 11.16 -3.87 -11.63
CA LYS A 255 10.07 -2.94 -11.36
C LYS A 255 8.73 -3.57 -11.71
N TYR A 256 7.76 -3.39 -10.84
CA TYR A 256 6.39 -3.82 -11.12
C TYR A 256 5.79 -3.02 -12.28
N LYS A 257 5.16 -3.74 -13.21
CA LYS A 257 4.31 -3.17 -14.26
C LYS A 257 2.84 -3.16 -13.86
N ASP A 258 2.47 -4.02 -12.92
CA ASP A 258 1.13 -4.18 -12.38
C ASP A 258 1.13 -3.82 -10.89
N MET A 259 0.41 -2.76 -10.54
CA MET A 259 0.30 -2.26 -9.17
C MET A 259 -0.48 -3.23 -8.28
N SER A 260 -1.41 -4.00 -8.83
CA SER A 260 -2.14 -5.04 -8.09
C SER A 260 -1.20 -6.16 -7.65
N LYS A 261 -0.32 -6.62 -8.54
CA LYS A 261 0.72 -7.59 -8.19
C LYS A 261 1.68 -7.01 -7.15
N ALA A 262 2.10 -5.76 -7.33
CA ALA A 262 2.96 -5.07 -6.36
C ALA A 262 2.33 -5.03 -4.96
N MET A 263 1.04 -4.72 -4.86
CA MET A 263 0.31 -4.68 -3.59
C MET A 263 0.23 -6.08 -2.95
N ILE A 264 -0.09 -7.11 -3.71
CA ILE A 264 -0.17 -8.50 -3.23
C ILE A 264 1.18 -8.96 -2.67
N ASP A 265 2.27 -8.75 -3.42
CA ASP A 265 3.60 -9.23 -3.03
C ASP A 265 4.13 -8.45 -1.81
N LYS A 266 3.95 -7.13 -1.77
CA LYS A 266 4.30 -6.29 -0.60
C LYS A 266 3.48 -6.63 0.64
N HIS A 267 2.18 -6.89 0.49
CA HIS A 267 1.31 -7.35 1.57
C HIS A 267 1.84 -8.66 2.14
N LYS A 268 2.13 -9.65 1.29
CA LYS A 268 2.69 -10.94 1.72
C LYS A 268 4.01 -10.75 2.48
N PHE A 269 4.96 -9.99 1.90
CA PHE A 269 6.24 -9.71 2.54
C PHE A 269 6.07 -9.03 3.91
N ALA A 270 5.21 -8.01 4.00
CA ALA A 270 4.95 -7.30 5.24
C ALA A 270 4.39 -8.21 6.34
N ARG A 271 3.46 -9.11 5.99
CA ARG A 271 2.87 -10.08 6.91
C ARG A 271 3.91 -11.05 7.50
N GLU A 272 4.90 -11.42 6.70
CA GLU A 272 5.94 -12.39 7.10
C GLU A 272 7.09 -11.75 7.89
N ASN A 273 7.29 -10.42 7.78
CA ASN A 273 8.50 -9.75 8.25
C ASN A 273 8.26 -8.60 9.24
N LEU A 274 7.02 -8.16 9.45
CA LEU A 274 6.72 -7.06 10.35
C LEU A 274 5.94 -7.53 11.59
N PRO A 275 6.19 -6.91 12.76
CA PRO A 275 5.32 -7.10 13.92
C PRO A 275 3.93 -6.50 13.65
N ILE A 276 2.94 -6.89 14.45
CA ILE A 276 1.51 -6.76 14.09
C ILE A 276 1.05 -5.31 13.87
N GLN A 277 1.45 -4.35 14.71
CA GLN A 277 1.04 -2.95 14.56
C GLN A 277 1.80 -2.27 13.41
N SER A 278 3.08 -2.63 13.20
CA SER A 278 3.87 -2.18 12.05
C SER A 278 3.31 -2.73 10.73
N TYR A 279 2.83 -3.97 10.72
CA TYR A 279 2.10 -4.54 9.60
C TYR A 279 0.77 -3.82 9.35
N GLN A 280 -0.02 -3.55 10.40
CA GLN A 280 -1.25 -2.75 10.33
C GLN A 280 -1.00 -1.36 9.73
N PHE A 281 0.02 -0.66 10.24
CA PHE A 281 0.47 0.63 9.69
C PHE A 281 0.76 0.52 8.19
N PHE A 282 1.56 -0.49 7.80
CA PHE A 282 1.95 -0.67 6.41
C PHE A 282 0.77 -0.93 5.48
N LEU A 283 -0.19 -1.79 5.88
CA LEU A 283 -1.40 -2.05 5.10
C LEU A 283 -2.27 -0.79 4.95
N ALA A 284 -2.44 -0.04 6.03
CA ALA A 284 -3.19 1.21 6.01
C ALA A 284 -2.53 2.23 5.06
N TYR A 285 -1.21 2.39 5.14
CA TYR A 285 -0.44 3.24 4.25
C TYR A 285 -0.59 2.82 2.78
N LEU A 286 -0.41 1.53 2.51
CA LEU A 286 -0.48 0.97 1.17
C LEU A 286 -1.86 1.20 0.53
N LEU A 287 -2.93 0.92 1.26
CA LEU A 287 -4.30 1.18 0.80
C LEU A 287 -4.56 2.67 0.62
N TYR A 288 -4.27 3.49 1.63
CA TYR A 288 -4.55 4.93 1.58
C TYR A 288 -3.87 5.63 0.39
N THR A 289 -2.67 5.17 0.00
CA THR A 289 -1.88 5.77 -1.07
C THR A 289 -2.08 5.17 -2.44
N GLN A 290 -2.61 3.93 -2.54
CA GLN A 290 -2.60 3.17 -3.80
C GLN A 290 -3.91 2.42 -4.11
N CYS A 291 -4.97 2.54 -3.32
CA CYS A 291 -6.18 1.75 -3.55
C CYS A 291 -6.87 2.05 -4.89
N ASP A 292 -6.68 3.23 -5.45
CA ASP A 292 -7.20 3.66 -6.76
C ASP A 292 -6.35 3.18 -7.95
N GLN A 293 -5.18 2.61 -7.69
CA GLN A 293 -4.22 2.13 -8.70
C GLN A 293 -4.23 0.60 -8.85
N VAL A 294 -5.07 -0.08 -8.10
CA VAL A 294 -5.15 -1.55 -8.06
C VAL A 294 -6.55 -2.06 -8.37
N LEU A 295 -6.65 -3.34 -8.69
CA LEU A 295 -7.94 -3.99 -8.88
C LEU A 295 -8.78 -3.92 -7.58
N PRO A 296 -10.10 -3.69 -7.68
CA PRO A 296 -10.99 -3.65 -6.50
C PRO A 296 -10.91 -4.89 -5.62
N SER A 297 -10.75 -6.09 -6.17
CA SER A 297 -10.55 -7.32 -5.40
C SER A 297 -9.29 -7.28 -4.56
N VAL A 298 -8.18 -6.77 -5.12
CA VAL A 298 -6.91 -6.66 -4.39
C VAL A 298 -7.02 -5.66 -3.26
N ALA A 299 -7.65 -4.49 -3.52
CA ALA A 299 -7.90 -3.50 -2.48
C ALA A 299 -8.79 -4.08 -1.35
N ARG A 300 -9.88 -4.80 -1.69
CA ARG A 300 -10.75 -5.46 -0.70
C ARG A 300 -10.02 -6.51 0.13
N ASN A 301 -9.29 -7.42 -0.50
CA ASN A 301 -8.54 -8.46 0.21
C ASN A 301 -7.50 -7.86 1.16
N THR A 302 -6.84 -6.78 0.75
CA THR A 302 -5.88 -6.06 1.61
C THR A 302 -6.61 -5.32 2.75
N PHE A 303 -7.79 -4.76 2.49
CA PHE A 303 -8.61 -4.11 3.50
C PHE A 303 -9.20 -5.13 4.51
N GLU A 304 -9.62 -6.29 4.07
CA GLU A 304 -10.04 -7.39 4.94
C GLU A 304 -8.91 -7.83 5.88
N ALA A 305 -7.69 -7.99 5.33
CA ALA A 305 -6.52 -8.31 6.13
C ALA A 305 -6.19 -7.21 7.16
N LEU A 306 -6.37 -5.93 6.82
CA LEU A 306 -6.24 -4.81 7.75
C LEU A 306 -7.31 -4.90 8.85
N SER A 307 -8.56 -5.16 8.50
CA SER A 307 -9.72 -5.14 9.40
C SER A 307 -9.70 -6.22 10.49
N VAL A 308 -8.93 -7.28 10.30
CA VAL A 308 -8.76 -8.35 11.31
C VAL A 308 -7.53 -8.17 12.20
N THR A 309 -6.76 -7.08 12.03
CA THR A 309 -5.65 -6.77 12.94
C THR A 309 -6.19 -6.18 14.26
N PRO A 310 -5.47 -6.31 15.39
CA PRO A 310 -5.89 -5.73 16.65
C PRO A 310 -6.16 -4.22 16.56
N ASP A 311 -7.23 -3.73 17.21
CA ASP A 311 -7.61 -2.31 17.26
C ASP A 311 -7.77 -1.63 15.89
N ALA A 312 -8.12 -2.43 14.86
CA ALA A 312 -8.20 -1.98 13.47
C ALA A 312 -9.32 -0.98 13.19
N ASP A 313 -10.38 -0.93 14.00
CA ASP A 313 -11.62 -0.20 13.69
C ASP A 313 -11.37 1.26 13.26
N ARG A 314 -10.55 1.99 14.03
CA ARG A 314 -10.26 3.40 13.74
C ARG A 314 -9.41 3.57 12.47
N VAL A 315 -8.44 2.66 12.28
CA VAL A 315 -7.55 2.65 11.11
C VAL A 315 -8.33 2.25 9.86
N ALA A 316 -9.16 1.21 9.97
CA ALA A 316 -10.03 0.74 8.90
C ALA A 316 -11.04 1.82 8.47
N LEU A 317 -11.59 2.59 9.43
CA LEU A 317 -12.49 3.70 9.13
C LEU A 317 -11.80 4.78 8.28
N LEU A 318 -10.57 5.16 8.62
CA LEU A 318 -9.79 6.14 7.87
C LEU A 318 -9.51 5.68 6.42
N VAL A 319 -9.11 4.42 6.28
CA VAL A 319 -8.85 3.82 4.96
C VAL A 319 -10.14 3.69 4.16
N LYS A 320 -11.24 3.29 4.78
CA LYS A 320 -12.56 3.17 4.15
C LYS A 320 -13.04 4.52 3.64
N GLU A 321 -12.87 5.61 4.41
CA GLU A 321 -13.22 6.96 3.97
C GLU A 321 -12.51 7.33 2.65
N LYS A 322 -11.22 7.02 2.52
CA LYS A 322 -10.42 7.32 1.33
C LYS A 322 -10.71 6.38 0.15
N CYS A 323 -10.89 5.10 0.42
CA CYS A 323 -10.95 4.05 -0.60
C CYS A 323 -12.38 3.55 -0.87
N ASN A 324 -13.41 4.22 -0.33
CA ASN A 324 -14.79 3.74 -0.38
C ASN A 324 -15.25 3.36 -1.80
N ASP A 325 -14.96 4.21 -2.79
CA ASP A 325 -15.39 4.00 -4.17
C ASP A 325 -14.80 2.71 -4.77
N ILE A 326 -13.56 2.37 -4.40
CA ILE A 326 -12.89 1.14 -4.86
C ILE A 326 -13.37 -0.07 -4.05
N LEU A 327 -13.50 0.07 -2.73
CA LEU A 327 -13.93 -1.01 -1.84
C LEU A 327 -15.38 -1.43 -2.08
N THR A 328 -16.25 -0.47 -2.40
CA THR A 328 -17.68 -0.70 -2.69
C THR A 328 -17.96 -0.96 -4.17
N LYS A 329 -16.99 -0.66 -5.04
CA LYS A 329 -17.11 -0.94 -6.47
C LYS A 329 -17.40 -2.42 -6.62
N LYS A 330 -18.65 -2.75 -6.94
CA LYS A 330 -18.98 -4.11 -7.32
C LYS A 330 -18.07 -4.43 -8.50
N GLU A 331 -17.16 -5.37 -8.32
CA GLU A 331 -16.71 -6.10 -9.49
C GLU A 331 -18.00 -6.49 -10.17
N VAL A 332 -18.09 -6.24 -11.46
CA VAL A 332 -19.07 -6.96 -12.26
C VAL A 332 -18.62 -8.41 -12.12
N VAL A 333 -19.07 -9.05 -11.03
CA VAL A 333 -19.14 -10.49 -10.98
C VAL A 333 -20.06 -10.74 -12.14
N VAL A 334 -19.47 -11.12 -13.27
CA VAL A 334 -20.24 -11.76 -14.31
C VAL A 334 -20.74 -13.00 -13.59
N GLN A 335 -21.97 -12.87 -13.02
CA GLN A 335 -22.66 -14.02 -12.46
C GLN A 335 -22.56 -15.08 -13.53
N PRO A 336 -22.35 -16.36 -13.20
CA PRO A 336 -22.58 -17.43 -14.17
C PRO A 336 -23.93 -17.09 -14.79
N ALA A 337 -23.93 -16.88 -16.10
CA ALA A 337 -25.13 -16.44 -16.81
C ALA A 337 -26.29 -17.30 -16.33
N PRO A 338 -27.47 -16.73 -16.03
CA PRO A 338 -28.62 -17.51 -15.62
C PRO A 338 -28.80 -18.64 -16.63
N LYS A 339 -29.06 -19.86 -16.14
CA LYS A 339 -29.28 -21.02 -17.00
C LYS A 339 -30.30 -20.63 -18.07
N GLY A 340 -29.85 -20.42 -19.31
CA GLY A 340 -30.70 -20.10 -20.44
C GLY A 340 -30.43 -18.81 -21.18
N ASP A 341 -29.46 -17.98 -20.76
CA ASP A 341 -29.18 -16.71 -21.43
C ASP A 341 -28.31 -16.88 -22.67
N LYS A 342 -28.84 -16.41 -23.81
CA LYS A 342 -28.15 -16.36 -25.10
C LYS A 342 -27.03 -15.31 -25.18
N SER A 343 -26.71 -14.65 -24.08
CA SER A 343 -25.76 -13.51 -23.97
C SER A 343 -24.27 -13.90 -23.95
N ASN A 344 -23.92 -15.19 -23.96
CA ASN A 344 -22.54 -15.66 -24.01
C ASN A 344 -21.98 -15.82 -25.44
N SER A 345 -22.55 -15.17 -26.42
CA SER A 345 -22.03 -15.24 -27.79
C SER A 345 -21.11 -14.05 -28.05
N PHE A 346 -19.79 -14.20 -27.78
CA PHE A 346 -18.83 -13.33 -28.45
C PHE A 346 -18.81 -13.64 -29.95
N LYS A 347 -18.48 -12.65 -30.76
CA LYS A 347 -18.24 -12.80 -32.20
C LYS A 347 -16.78 -12.47 -32.49
N ALA A 348 -16.06 -13.38 -33.08
CA ALA A 348 -14.70 -13.16 -33.55
C ALA A 348 -14.50 -13.84 -34.89
N ILE A 349 -13.54 -13.37 -35.67
CA ILE A 349 -13.32 -13.77 -37.07
C ILE A 349 -12.21 -14.84 -37.13
N SER A 350 -12.45 -15.97 -37.80
CA SER A 350 -11.45 -16.97 -38.03
C SER A 350 -10.46 -16.59 -39.16
N LEU A 351 -9.37 -17.35 -39.32
CA LEU A 351 -8.41 -17.13 -40.43
C LEU A 351 -9.08 -17.26 -41.83
N GLN A 352 -10.19 -17.99 -41.93
CA GLN A 352 -10.98 -18.16 -43.15
C GLN A 352 -12.02 -17.06 -43.36
N GLY A 353 -12.16 -16.12 -42.37
CA GLY A 353 -13.14 -15.04 -42.43
C GLY A 353 -14.51 -15.39 -41.84
N ASP A 354 -14.68 -16.62 -41.30
CA ASP A 354 -15.94 -17.03 -40.68
C ASP A 354 -16.13 -16.39 -39.30
N THR A 355 -17.35 -16.04 -38.98
CA THR A 355 -17.70 -15.58 -37.61
C THR A 355 -17.96 -16.81 -36.73
N ILE A 356 -17.12 -16.99 -35.70
CA ILE A 356 -17.22 -18.06 -34.73
C ILE A 356 -17.81 -17.53 -33.43
N SER A 357 -18.65 -18.32 -32.77
CA SER A 357 -19.21 -18.04 -31.45
C SER A 357 -18.98 -19.23 -30.51
N LEU A 358 -19.06 -19.01 -29.19
CA LEU A 358 -18.98 -20.12 -28.22
C LEU A 358 -20.05 -21.18 -28.41
N ALA A 359 -21.21 -20.80 -28.87
CA ALA A 359 -22.31 -21.75 -29.14
C ALA A 359 -21.91 -22.84 -30.12
N SER A 360 -21.04 -22.53 -31.10
CA SER A 360 -20.53 -23.49 -32.07
C SER A 360 -19.53 -24.50 -31.48
N LEU A 361 -19.01 -24.25 -30.28
CA LEU A 361 -18.04 -25.10 -29.56
C LEU A 361 -18.71 -25.94 -28.45
N LYS A 362 -20.04 -25.89 -28.33
CA LYS A 362 -20.78 -26.68 -27.35
C LYS A 362 -20.50 -28.17 -27.53
N GLY A 363 -20.37 -28.90 -26.43
CA GLY A 363 -19.99 -30.32 -26.43
C GLY A 363 -18.48 -30.55 -26.27
N LYS A 364 -17.67 -29.50 -26.36
CA LYS A 364 -16.22 -29.57 -26.16
C LYS A 364 -15.77 -28.82 -24.91
N VAL A 365 -14.67 -29.25 -24.32
CA VAL A 365 -13.93 -28.43 -23.34
C VAL A 365 -13.17 -27.38 -24.13
N VAL A 366 -13.25 -26.11 -23.72
CA VAL A 366 -12.55 -25.01 -24.39
C VAL A 366 -11.57 -24.37 -23.42
N TYR A 367 -10.32 -24.33 -23.85
CA TYR A 367 -9.25 -23.59 -23.15
C TYR A 367 -8.91 -22.35 -23.96
N ILE A 368 -9.36 -21.19 -23.49
CA ILE A 368 -9.20 -19.89 -24.16
C ILE A 368 -7.89 -19.24 -23.71
N ASP A 369 -7.14 -18.73 -24.67
CA ASP A 369 -5.96 -17.87 -24.50
C ASP A 369 -6.22 -16.52 -25.16
N PHE A 370 -6.37 -15.45 -24.36
CA PHE A 370 -6.41 -14.09 -24.85
C PHE A 370 -5.00 -13.54 -24.98
N TRP A 371 -4.64 -13.09 -26.18
CA TRP A 371 -3.29 -12.65 -26.53
C TRP A 371 -3.27 -11.49 -27.53
N ALA A 372 -2.08 -10.96 -27.82
CA ALA A 372 -1.82 -10.04 -28.93
C ALA A 372 -0.38 -10.20 -29.42
N SER A 373 -0.11 -9.81 -30.68
CA SER A 373 1.21 -9.92 -31.31
C SER A 373 2.32 -9.11 -30.59
N TRP A 374 1.94 -8.07 -29.86
CA TRP A 374 2.82 -7.23 -29.05
C TRP A 374 2.99 -7.70 -27.59
N CYS A 375 2.24 -8.74 -27.17
CA CYS A 375 2.26 -9.26 -25.81
C CYS A 375 3.40 -10.25 -25.59
N LYS A 376 4.59 -9.80 -25.19
CA LYS A 376 5.73 -10.68 -24.90
C LYS A 376 5.43 -11.83 -23.93
N PRO A 377 4.74 -11.60 -22.78
CA PRO A 377 4.39 -12.70 -21.87
C PRO A 377 3.47 -13.75 -22.51
N CYS A 378 2.58 -13.36 -23.43
CA CYS A 378 1.75 -14.29 -24.17
C CYS A 378 2.59 -15.18 -25.10
N ILE A 379 3.52 -14.54 -25.82
CA ILE A 379 4.41 -15.24 -26.76
C ILE A 379 5.29 -16.28 -26.04
N GLN A 380 5.70 -15.99 -24.81
CA GLN A 380 6.49 -16.92 -23.97
C GLN A 380 5.71 -18.18 -23.57
N GLU A 381 4.39 -18.13 -23.52
CA GLU A 381 3.53 -19.26 -23.16
C GLU A 381 3.20 -20.19 -24.35
N PHE A 382 3.34 -19.73 -25.59
CA PHE A 382 2.97 -20.55 -26.77
C PHE A 382 3.74 -21.87 -26.90
N PRO A 383 5.06 -21.96 -26.64
CA PRO A 383 5.76 -23.25 -26.62
C PRO A 383 5.14 -24.23 -25.60
N PHE A 384 4.77 -23.73 -24.42
CA PHE A 384 4.14 -24.53 -23.37
C PHE A 384 2.71 -24.94 -23.76
N SER A 385 1.97 -24.07 -24.46
CA SER A 385 0.64 -24.37 -24.98
C SER A 385 0.69 -25.53 -25.97
N LYS A 386 1.70 -25.56 -26.85
CA LYS A 386 1.94 -26.68 -27.76
C LYS A 386 2.27 -27.95 -26.99
N LEU A 387 3.21 -27.90 -26.06
CA LEU A 387 3.58 -29.07 -25.23
C LEU A 387 2.38 -29.61 -24.44
N LEU A 388 1.54 -28.72 -23.93
CA LEU A 388 0.31 -29.06 -23.20
C LEU A 388 -0.66 -29.79 -24.17
N TYR A 389 -0.90 -29.23 -25.37
CA TYR A 389 -1.77 -29.84 -26.37
C TYR A 389 -1.29 -31.23 -26.81
N ASP A 390 0.03 -31.41 -26.94
CA ASP A 390 0.63 -32.68 -27.37
C ASP A 390 0.49 -33.81 -26.33
N LYS A 391 0.22 -33.50 -25.07
CA LYS A 391 -0.06 -34.49 -24.02
C LYS A 391 -1.42 -35.20 -24.19
N PHE A 392 -2.37 -34.59 -24.89
CA PHE A 392 -3.69 -35.20 -25.10
C PHE A 392 -3.64 -36.27 -26.15
N SER A 393 -4.32 -37.39 -25.88
CA SER A 393 -4.52 -38.46 -26.86
C SER A 393 -5.36 -37.99 -28.05
N ASN A 394 -5.27 -38.67 -29.18
CA ASN A 394 -6.08 -38.36 -30.37
C ASN A 394 -7.59 -38.39 -30.09
N LYS A 395 -8.06 -39.19 -29.14
CA LYS A 395 -9.46 -39.24 -28.70
C LYS A 395 -9.80 -37.95 -27.93
N GLN A 396 -8.98 -37.55 -26.97
CA GLN A 396 -9.19 -36.33 -26.17
C GLN A 396 -9.12 -35.08 -27.03
N LYS A 397 -8.23 -35.01 -28.02
CA LYS A 397 -8.10 -33.88 -28.96
C LYS A 397 -9.37 -33.61 -29.75
N LYS A 398 -10.26 -34.62 -29.90
CA LYS A 398 -11.58 -34.42 -30.52
C LYS A 398 -12.56 -33.67 -29.62
N ASP A 399 -12.36 -33.73 -28.29
CA ASP A 399 -13.27 -33.21 -27.29
C ASP A 399 -12.75 -31.92 -26.58
N ILE A 400 -11.52 -31.46 -26.93
CA ILE A 400 -10.92 -30.22 -26.41
C ILE A 400 -10.58 -29.26 -27.54
N VAL A 401 -10.78 -27.98 -27.31
CA VAL A 401 -10.39 -26.90 -28.21
C VAL A 401 -9.47 -25.93 -27.47
N PHE A 402 -8.25 -25.75 -27.98
CA PHE A 402 -7.40 -24.64 -27.65
C PHE A 402 -7.81 -23.44 -28.50
N LEU A 403 -8.35 -22.41 -27.90
CA LEU A 403 -8.92 -21.25 -28.57
C LEU A 403 -8.07 -20.03 -28.32
N TYR A 404 -7.34 -19.58 -29.33
CA TYR A 404 -6.53 -18.36 -29.27
C TYR A 404 -7.35 -17.17 -29.76
N ILE A 405 -7.64 -16.21 -28.90
CA ILE A 405 -8.38 -14.98 -29.24
C ILE A 405 -7.41 -13.81 -29.21
N SER A 406 -7.07 -13.29 -30.38
CA SER A 406 -6.27 -12.09 -30.48
C SER A 406 -7.13 -10.83 -30.27
N ILE A 407 -6.57 -9.89 -29.50
CA ILE A 407 -7.05 -8.52 -29.34
C ILE A 407 -6.12 -7.52 -30.05
N ASP A 408 -5.41 -7.92 -31.10
CA ASP A 408 -4.68 -6.97 -31.95
C ASP A 408 -5.66 -5.96 -32.57
N GLU A 409 -5.26 -4.71 -32.69
CA GLU A 409 -6.07 -3.68 -33.38
C GLU A 409 -6.17 -3.96 -34.87
N TYR A 410 -5.09 -4.50 -35.47
CA TYR A 410 -4.98 -4.74 -36.89
C TYR A 410 -4.93 -6.24 -37.19
N GLU A 411 -5.80 -6.69 -38.06
CA GLU A 411 -5.91 -8.10 -38.52
C GLU A 411 -4.59 -8.64 -39.07
N GLN A 412 -3.82 -7.79 -39.76
CA GLN A 412 -2.53 -8.18 -40.33
C GLN A 412 -1.51 -8.58 -39.27
N ASN A 413 -1.54 -7.92 -38.09
CA ASN A 413 -0.61 -8.22 -36.98
C ASN A 413 -0.98 -9.58 -36.37
N TRP A 414 -2.28 -9.82 -36.17
CA TRP A 414 -2.77 -11.12 -35.72
C TRP A 414 -2.37 -12.25 -36.69
N LYS A 415 -2.63 -12.10 -38.01
CA LYS A 415 -2.31 -13.14 -39.01
C LYS A 415 -0.81 -13.44 -39.03
N LYS A 416 0.03 -12.44 -39.02
CA LYS A 416 1.50 -12.60 -38.91
C LYS A 416 1.89 -13.28 -37.59
N GLY A 417 1.27 -12.92 -36.49
CA GLY A 417 1.53 -13.54 -35.18
C GLY A 417 1.17 -15.02 -35.16
N VAL A 418 0.02 -15.40 -35.67
CA VAL A 418 -0.39 -16.82 -35.79
C VAL A 418 0.63 -17.65 -36.57
N GLN A 419 1.17 -17.11 -37.67
CA GLN A 419 2.19 -17.79 -38.48
C GLN A 419 3.56 -17.83 -37.75
N ASN A 420 4.01 -16.70 -37.23
CA ASN A 420 5.33 -16.58 -36.58
C ASN A 420 5.46 -17.44 -35.33
N TYR A 421 4.36 -17.63 -34.60
CA TYR A 421 4.35 -18.37 -33.32
C TYR A 421 3.78 -19.78 -33.44
N ASN A 422 3.49 -20.25 -34.68
CA ASN A 422 3.03 -21.61 -34.97
C ASN A 422 1.79 -22.03 -34.15
N LEU A 423 0.74 -21.20 -34.14
CA LEU A 423 -0.49 -21.45 -33.37
C LEU A 423 -1.53 -22.36 -34.08
N GLN A 424 -1.10 -23.16 -35.07
CA GLN A 424 -1.97 -24.03 -35.86
C GLN A 424 -2.53 -25.24 -35.08
N ASN A 425 -2.02 -25.46 -33.85
CA ASN A 425 -2.52 -26.51 -32.96
C ASN A 425 -3.88 -26.18 -32.31
N GLY A 426 -4.45 -25.02 -32.59
CA GLY A 426 -5.72 -24.57 -32.04
C GLY A 426 -6.54 -23.71 -32.99
N LEU A 427 -7.73 -23.35 -32.56
CA LEU A 427 -8.62 -22.45 -33.28
C LEU A 427 -8.16 -20.98 -33.02
N ASN A 428 -7.86 -20.29 -34.12
CA ASN A 428 -7.38 -18.91 -34.04
C ASN A 428 -8.45 -17.92 -34.46
N LEU A 429 -8.79 -16.98 -33.58
CA LEU A 429 -9.80 -15.97 -33.81
C LEU A 429 -9.22 -14.56 -33.56
N HIS A 430 -9.72 -13.59 -34.33
CA HIS A 430 -9.45 -12.16 -34.14
C HIS A 430 -10.70 -11.46 -33.65
N SER A 431 -10.61 -10.81 -32.50
CA SER A 431 -11.66 -9.95 -31.98
C SER A 431 -11.29 -8.50 -32.23
N VAL A 432 -11.84 -7.96 -33.32
CA VAL A 432 -11.55 -6.60 -33.81
C VAL A 432 -11.90 -5.54 -32.78
N GLY A 433 -11.03 -4.55 -32.57
CA GLY A 433 -11.25 -3.41 -31.67
C GLY A 433 -10.38 -3.44 -30.39
N GLY A 434 -9.33 -4.25 -30.33
CA GLY A 434 -8.38 -4.25 -29.22
C GLY A 434 -9.05 -4.58 -27.88
N TRP A 435 -8.78 -3.79 -26.88
CA TRP A 435 -9.41 -3.89 -25.55
C TRP A 435 -10.93 -3.61 -25.57
N GLU A 436 -11.41 -2.86 -26.54
CA GLU A 436 -12.83 -2.55 -26.76
C GLU A 436 -13.56 -3.59 -27.61
N SER A 437 -12.85 -4.63 -28.02
CA SER A 437 -13.41 -5.69 -28.85
C SER A 437 -14.53 -6.46 -28.16
N ASN A 438 -15.39 -7.08 -28.97
CA ASN A 438 -16.53 -7.81 -28.44
C ASN A 438 -16.14 -8.93 -27.48
N ALA A 439 -15.12 -9.74 -27.82
CA ALA A 439 -14.67 -10.82 -26.95
C ALA A 439 -14.04 -10.27 -25.66
N ALA A 440 -13.23 -9.20 -25.73
CA ALA A 440 -12.64 -8.60 -24.54
C ALA A 440 -13.71 -8.09 -23.57
N LYS A 441 -14.78 -7.46 -24.07
CA LYS A 441 -15.91 -7.02 -23.26
C LYS A 441 -16.74 -8.16 -22.67
N VAL A 442 -17.09 -9.15 -23.47
CA VAL A 442 -17.89 -10.31 -23.03
C VAL A 442 -17.20 -11.09 -21.92
N PHE A 443 -15.88 -11.29 -22.04
CA PHE A 443 -15.09 -11.99 -21.02
C PHE A 443 -14.47 -11.07 -19.97
N ASN A 444 -14.72 -9.77 -20.04
CA ASN A 444 -14.16 -8.75 -19.14
C ASN A 444 -12.62 -8.84 -19.05
N ILE A 445 -11.96 -8.84 -20.21
CA ILE A 445 -10.51 -8.97 -20.30
C ILE A 445 -9.86 -7.62 -20.03
N GLN A 446 -9.12 -7.52 -18.94
CA GLN A 446 -8.42 -6.29 -18.52
C GLN A 446 -6.90 -6.40 -18.64
N SER A 447 -6.39 -7.61 -18.82
CA SER A 447 -4.95 -7.87 -18.99
C SER A 447 -4.75 -9.16 -19.80
N ILE A 448 -3.64 -9.24 -20.53
CA ILE A 448 -3.17 -10.43 -21.24
C ILE A 448 -1.74 -10.77 -20.83
N PRO A 449 -1.33 -12.07 -20.83
CA PRO A 449 -2.15 -13.24 -21.18
C PRO A 449 -3.28 -13.50 -20.17
N ARG A 450 -4.43 -13.92 -20.66
CA ARG A 450 -5.57 -14.34 -19.85
C ARG A 450 -6.09 -15.68 -20.35
N TYR A 451 -6.23 -16.63 -19.42
CA TYR A 451 -6.72 -17.98 -19.73
C TYR A 451 -8.08 -18.20 -19.09
N ILE A 452 -8.98 -18.90 -19.85
CA ILE A 452 -10.34 -19.19 -19.38
C ILE A 452 -10.64 -20.65 -19.73
N MET A 453 -11.31 -21.37 -18.81
CA MET A 453 -11.78 -22.74 -19.08
C MET A 453 -13.31 -22.79 -19.16
N ILE A 454 -13.80 -23.51 -20.18
CA ILE A 454 -15.21 -23.70 -20.42
C ILE A 454 -15.46 -25.25 -20.54
N ASN A 455 -16.51 -25.72 -19.84
CA ASN A 455 -16.88 -27.14 -19.89
C ASN A 455 -17.69 -27.49 -21.13
N LYS A 456 -17.99 -28.80 -21.30
CA LYS A 456 -18.78 -29.32 -22.45
C LYS A 456 -20.19 -28.73 -22.52
N LYS A 457 -20.75 -28.23 -21.41
CA LYS A 457 -22.09 -27.59 -21.39
C LYS A 457 -22.03 -26.14 -21.90
N GLY A 458 -20.83 -25.59 -22.14
CA GLY A 458 -20.60 -24.20 -22.55
C GLY A 458 -20.55 -23.25 -21.37
N GLU A 459 -20.38 -23.73 -20.12
CA GLU A 459 -20.29 -22.94 -18.91
C GLU A 459 -18.85 -22.62 -18.61
N ILE A 460 -18.57 -21.36 -18.23
CA ILE A 460 -17.25 -20.93 -17.78
C ILE A 460 -17.00 -21.52 -16.39
N VAL A 461 -16.01 -22.39 -16.28
CA VAL A 461 -15.64 -23.04 -15.01
C VAL A 461 -14.48 -22.33 -14.31
N GLN A 462 -13.61 -21.68 -15.07
CA GLN A 462 -12.57 -20.81 -14.53
C GLN A 462 -12.38 -19.58 -15.44
N LYS A 463 -12.53 -18.38 -14.87
CA LYS A 463 -12.31 -17.10 -15.58
C LYS A 463 -10.84 -16.67 -15.58
N GLU A 464 -10.05 -17.23 -14.68
CA GLU A 464 -8.62 -17.05 -14.54
C GLU A 464 -7.98 -18.43 -14.41
N ALA A 465 -7.96 -19.15 -15.52
CA ALA A 465 -7.33 -20.45 -15.57
C ALA A 465 -5.80 -20.34 -15.49
N LYS A 466 -5.17 -21.43 -15.06
CA LYS A 466 -3.71 -21.53 -15.05
C LYS A 466 -3.12 -21.40 -16.44
N ARG A 467 -1.89 -20.91 -16.51
CA ARG A 467 -1.14 -20.78 -17.76
C ARG A 467 -0.72 -22.15 -18.28
N PRO A 468 -0.42 -22.27 -19.60
CA PRO A 468 0.09 -23.53 -20.18
C PRO A 468 1.38 -24.03 -19.52
N SER A 469 2.22 -23.15 -18.99
CA SER A 469 3.45 -23.50 -18.26
C SER A 469 3.22 -24.03 -16.84
N ASP A 470 2.01 -23.89 -16.27
CA ASP A 470 1.69 -24.46 -14.95
C ASP A 470 1.44 -25.96 -15.07
N PRO A 471 2.20 -26.82 -14.36
CA PRO A 471 2.08 -28.27 -14.51
C PRO A 471 0.69 -28.83 -14.16
N ARG A 472 -0.10 -28.11 -13.36
CA ARG A 472 -1.43 -28.55 -12.89
C ARG A 472 -2.54 -28.35 -13.93
N ILE A 473 -2.31 -27.55 -14.98
CA ILE A 473 -3.35 -27.25 -15.98
C ILE A 473 -3.79 -28.49 -16.75
N PHE A 474 -2.87 -29.42 -16.99
CA PHE A 474 -3.19 -30.65 -17.70
C PHE A 474 -4.24 -31.48 -16.95
N ASP A 475 -4.02 -31.69 -15.65
CA ASP A 475 -4.94 -32.48 -14.80
C ASP A 475 -6.33 -31.83 -14.70
N GLU A 476 -6.38 -30.50 -14.60
CA GLU A 476 -7.64 -29.76 -14.58
C GLU A 476 -8.44 -29.90 -15.89
N LEU A 477 -7.76 -29.85 -17.02
CA LEU A 477 -8.39 -30.05 -18.32
C LEU A 477 -8.84 -31.49 -18.50
N ILE A 478 -8.09 -32.50 -18.00
CA ILE A 478 -8.51 -33.91 -17.99
C ILE A 478 -9.78 -34.11 -17.16
N GLN A 479 -9.86 -33.53 -15.96
CA GLN A 479 -11.06 -33.59 -15.13
C GLN A 479 -12.30 -33.07 -15.85
N LEU A 480 -12.17 -31.95 -16.61
CA LEU A 480 -13.28 -31.41 -17.41
C LEU A 480 -13.66 -32.29 -18.58
N LEU A 481 -12.69 -33.00 -19.21
CA LEU A 481 -12.94 -33.93 -20.29
C LEU A 481 -13.70 -35.19 -19.81
N GLU A 482 -13.43 -35.62 -18.58
CA GLU A 482 -14.03 -36.81 -17.96
C GLU A 482 -15.38 -36.51 -17.30
N ALA A 483 -15.65 -35.23 -16.98
CA ALA A 483 -16.95 -34.79 -16.42
C ALA A 483 -18.09 -35.07 -17.42
N LYS A 484 -19.18 -35.69 -16.90
CA LYS A 484 -20.39 -36.05 -17.67
C LYS A 484 -21.31 -34.83 -17.88
#